data_7f36841d53753aa3dd0748e4544b9d38
#
_entry.id   7f36841d53753aa3dd0748e4544b9d38
#
_cell.length_a   1.000
_cell.length_b   1.000
_cell.length_c   1.000
_cell.angle_alpha   90.00
_cell.angle_beta   90.00
_cell.angle_gamma   90.00
#
_symmetry.space_group_name_H-M   'P 1'
#
loop_
_entity.id
_entity.type
_entity.pdbx_description
1 polymer ?
#
loop_
_entity_poly.entity_id
_entity_poly.type
_entity_poly.pdbx_seq_one_letter_code
_entity_poly.pdbx_strand_id
1 'polypeptide(L)'
;MIKGENNIKLIIKKKIINLEYMFYECKSLKNIKELKYLDTKDITNFSDMFYGCSSLSDIKGVENWNVSNVNNFSFMFNGCSSLSNIKGLENWNVSNGNNFKYMFSYCSSLSDIKGLENWNVSNGNDFSDMFNGCPSLSDIKGLGNWNVSNGNNFSYMFNGCSSLSDIKGLENWNVSNGNNFSYMFNGCSSLSNIKGLEKWNVSNGNNFGNMFNGCPSLLDLRGLENWNVSNGKDFSFFYNGCLSLLDIKGLGNWNVSNGNNFSYMFNGCLSLSDIKGLENWNVSNGNNFSYMFNGCSSLSDIKGLENWNVSNGNNFSYMFNGCSSLSDIKGLENWNVSNGNDFSYMFKGCLSLLDLRGLEKWNLSNGNDFGDILNGCSSLSNIKGLERRNVSNGNDFSDIIYRGLSLLDLKGLQKWNLSEQQ
;
A
#
# COMPACT_ATOMS: atom_id res chain seq x y z
N MET A 1 32.03 28.97 -16.45
CA MET A 1 30.59 28.84 -16.83
C MET A 1 30.31 29.92 -17.86
N ILE A 2 30.06 29.53 -19.11
CA ILE A 2 29.69 30.46 -20.18
C ILE A 2 28.24 30.87 -19.94
N LYS A 3 28.00 32.10 -19.50
CA LYS A 3 26.68 32.71 -19.44
C LYS A 3 26.30 33.13 -20.87
N GLY A 4 25.49 32.35 -21.56
CA GLY A 4 24.91 32.69 -22.87
C GLY A 4 23.84 31.63 -23.22
N GLU A 5 22.77 32.04 -23.89
CA GLU A 5 21.83 31.10 -24.51
C GLU A 5 22.57 30.35 -25.61
N ASN A 6 22.73 29.03 -25.43
CA ASN A 6 23.31 28.17 -26.46
C ASN A 6 22.18 27.71 -27.38
N ASN A 7 22.11 28.26 -28.59
CA ASN A 7 21.21 27.76 -29.62
C ASN A 7 21.83 26.54 -30.29
N ILE A 8 21.25 25.36 -30.03
CA ILE A 8 21.64 24.11 -30.68
C ILE A 8 20.67 23.88 -31.86
N LYS A 9 21.23 23.83 -33.08
CA LYS A 9 20.46 23.45 -34.29
C LYS A 9 20.65 21.97 -34.55
N LEU A 10 19.58 21.18 -34.36
CA LEU A 10 19.56 19.77 -34.70
C LEU A 10 19.09 19.62 -36.15
N ILE A 11 19.90 18.97 -37.01
CA ILE A 11 19.56 18.68 -38.41
C ILE A 11 19.51 17.16 -38.57
N ILE A 12 18.27 16.61 -38.74
CA ILE A 12 18.03 15.21 -38.94
C ILE A 12 17.96 14.92 -40.43
N LYS A 13 18.87 14.09 -40.93
CA LYS A 13 19.00 13.76 -42.37
C LYS A 13 18.50 12.35 -42.72
N LYS A 14 18.10 11.57 -41.73
CA LYS A 14 17.62 10.18 -41.93
C LYS A 14 16.26 10.00 -41.25
N LYS A 15 15.49 9.02 -41.74
CA LYS A 15 14.26 8.57 -41.07
C LYS A 15 14.60 8.14 -39.65
N ILE A 16 13.90 8.71 -38.65
CA ILE A 16 14.03 8.33 -37.24
C ILE A 16 12.80 7.49 -36.90
N ILE A 17 13.04 6.42 -36.16
CA ILE A 17 12.00 5.51 -35.66
C ILE A 17 12.03 5.39 -34.14
N ASN A 18 13.04 5.92 -33.46
CA ASN A 18 13.21 5.86 -32.02
C ASN A 18 13.83 7.18 -31.51
N LEU A 19 13.23 7.74 -30.44
CA LEU A 19 13.70 8.94 -29.76
C LEU A 19 14.00 8.70 -28.28
N GLU A 20 14.17 7.43 -27.91
CA GLU A 20 14.53 7.01 -26.57
C GLU A 20 15.78 7.76 -26.08
N TYR A 21 15.75 8.26 -24.84
CA TYR A 21 16.84 9.02 -24.19
C TYR A 21 17.29 10.32 -24.88
N MET A 22 16.58 10.83 -25.90
CA MET A 22 17.09 11.95 -26.70
C MET A 22 17.47 13.19 -25.88
N PHE A 23 16.75 13.50 -24.81
CA PHE A 23 17.02 14.62 -23.89
C PHE A 23 17.16 14.13 -22.44
N TYR A 24 17.58 12.89 -22.26
CA TYR A 24 17.74 12.26 -20.94
C TYR A 24 18.63 13.11 -20.02
N GLU A 25 18.12 13.44 -18.82
CA GLU A 25 18.78 14.29 -17.80
C GLU A 25 19.23 15.68 -18.29
N CYS A 26 18.59 16.24 -19.30
CA CYS A 26 18.82 17.62 -19.69
C CYS A 26 18.22 18.58 -18.65
N LYS A 27 18.81 18.60 -17.44
CA LYS A 27 18.28 19.32 -16.25
C LYS A 27 18.05 20.81 -16.45
N SER A 28 18.79 21.45 -17.36
CA SER A 28 18.66 22.87 -17.67
C SER A 28 17.70 23.16 -18.83
N LEU A 29 17.09 22.15 -19.44
CA LEU A 29 16.14 22.31 -20.53
C LEU A 29 14.86 22.94 -20.01
N LYS A 30 14.52 24.15 -20.44
CA LYS A 30 13.35 24.91 -19.95
C LYS A 30 12.12 24.79 -20.82
N ASN A 31 12.31 24.66 -22.16
CA ASN A 31 11.22 24.53 -23.11
C ASN A 31 11.65 23.72 -24.34
N ILE A 32 10.67 23.23 -25.07
CA ILE A 32 10.84 22.34 -26.22
C ILE A 32 10.07 22.85 -27.47
N LYS A 33 9.79 24.16 -27.52
CA LYS A 33 8.94 24.78 -28.57
C LYS A 33 9.38 24.48 -29.99
N GLU A 34 10.70 24.38 -30.20
CA GLU A 34 11.24 24.10 -31.52
C GLU A 34 11.02 22.65 -31.99
N LEU A 35 10.65 21.73 -31.08
CA LEU A 35 10.32 20.36 -31.43
C LEU A 35 9.01 20.24 -32.23
N LYS A 36 8.22 21.33 -32.37
CA LYS A 36 7.04 21.39 -33.24
C LYS A 36 7.33 21.04 -34.71
N TYR A 37 8.60 21.14 -35.13
CA TYR A 37 9.04 20.81 -36.48
C TYR A 37 9.53 19.36 -36.64
N LEU A 38 9.53 18.59 -35.55
CA LEU A 38 9.97 17.20 -35.59
C LEU A 38 8.89 16.31 -36.24
N ASP A 39 9.25 15.61 -37.31
CA ASP A 39 8.39 14.62 -37.95
C ASP A 39 8.42 13.32 -37.10
N THR A 40 7.31 13.02 -36.40
CA THR A 40 7.20 11.91 -35.47
C THR A 40 6.39 10.74 -36.01
N LYS A 41 5.90 10.81 -37.26
CA LYS A 41 4.96 9.83 -37.85
C LYS A 41 5.45 8.38 -37.87
N ASP A 42 6.76 8.19 -37.90
CA ASP A 42 7.40 6.87 -37.97
C ASP A 42 7.99 6.43 -36.61
N ILE A 43 7.85 7.24 -35.56
CA ILE A 43 8.37 6.94 -34.24
C ILE A 43 7.49 5.89 -33.56
N THR A 44 8.13 4.89 -32.94
CA THR A 44 7.46 3.81 -32.21
C THR A 44 7.80 3.82 -30.71
N ASN A 45 8.85 4.53 -30.31
CA ASN A 45 9.33 4.56 -28.91
C ASN A 45 9.75 5.96 -28.48
N PHE A 46 9.11 6.47 -27.42
CA PHE A 46 9.47 7.73 -26.75
C PHE A 46 9.96 7.52 -25.32
N SER A 47 10.27 6.28 -24.92
CA SER A 47 10.69 6.04 -23.54
C SER A 47 11.87 6.92 -23.15
N ASP A 48 11.84 7.41 -21.91
CA ASP A 48 12.91 8.19 -21.28
C ASP A 48 13.30 9.50 -22.02
N MET A 49 12.52 9.93 -23.04
CA MET A 49 12.92 11.03 -23.91
C MET A 49 13.25 12.33 -23.16
N PHE A 50 12.50 12.66 -22.13
CA PHE A 50 12.71 13.85 -21.28
C PHE A 50 12.96 13.49 -19.82
N TYR A 51 13.39 12.26 -19.55
CA TYR A 51 13.68 11.79 -18.19
C TYR A 51 14.62 12.78 -17.48
N GLY A 52 14.27 13.22 -16.28
CA GLY A 52 15.10 14.08 -15.45
C GLY A 52 15.28 15.51 -15.97
N CYS A 53 14.46 15.96 -16.93
CA CYS A 53 14.46 17.35 -17.40
C CYS A 53 13.81 18.26 -16.34
N SER A 54 14.45 18.42 -15.20
CA SER A 54 13.87 19.04 -13.99
C SER A 54 13.48 20.51 -14.14
N SER A 55 14.05 21.25 -15.11
CA SER A 55 13.68 22.64 -15.40
C SER A 55 12.59 22.78 -16.48
N LEU A 56 12.13 21.68 -17.08
CA LEU A 56 11.09 21.70 -18.11
C LEU A 56 9.76 22.06 -17.47
N SER A 57 9.23 23.25 -17.78
CA SER A 57 8.02 23.79 -17.12
C SER A 57 6.76 23.70 -17.98
N ASP A 58 6.89 23.59 -19.29
CA ASP A 58 5.81 23.34 -20.23
C ASP A 58 6.29 22.48 -21.40
N ILE A 59 5.33 21.86 -22.08
CA ILE A 59 5.57 20.94 -23.21
C ILE A 59 5.05 21.49 -24.54
N LYS A 60 4.90 22.82 -24.65
CA LYS A 60 4.56 23.44 -25.94
C LYS A 60 5.57 23.03 -27.00
N GLY A 61 5.04 22.66 -28.17
CA GLY A 61 5.84 22.17 -29.29
C GLY A 61 5.59 20.71 -29.65
N VAL A 62 4.87 19.97 -28.77
CA VAL A 62 4.51 18.56 -29.04
C VAL A 62 3.03 18.37 -29.46
N GLU A 63 2.26 19.46 -29.54
CA GLU A 63 0.80 19.44 -29.77
C GLU A 63 0.42 18.76 -31.09
N ASN A 64 1.30 18.87 -32.10
CA ASN A 64 1.08 18.32 -33.44
C ASN A 64 1.86 17.03 -33.72
N TRP A 65 2.47 16.44 -32.70
CA TRP A 65 3.17 15.18 -32.88
C TRP A 65 2.20 14.06 -33.23
N ASN A 66 2.54 13.32 -34.29
CA ASN A 66 1.86 12.08 -34.59
C ASN A 66 2.48 10.97 -33.76
N VAL A 67 1.77 10.54 -32.73
CA VAL A 67 2.19 9.47 -31.81
C VAL A 67 1.42 8.16 -32.04
N SER A 68 0.67 8.07 -33.14
CA SER A 68 -0.24 6.93 -33.40
C SER A 68 0.48 5.58 -33.59
N ASN A 69 1.78 5.59 -33.87
CA ASN A 69 2.59 4.36 -33.98
C ASN A 69 3.36 4.03 -32.71
N VAL A 70 3.24 4.86 -31.67
CA VAL A 70 4.02 4.71 -30.42
C VAL A 70 3.34 3.68 -29.52
N ASN A 71 4.09 2.68 -29.09
CA ASN A 71 3.62 1.69 -28.13
C ASN A 71 4.26 1.84 -26.74
N ASN A 72 5.39 2.55 -26.65
CA ASN A 72 6.11 2.72 -25.39
C ASN A 72 6.32 4.22 -25.07
N PHE A 73 5.62 4.67 -24.01
CA PHE A 73 5.73 6.01 -23.42
C PHE A 73 6.38 6.01 -22.03
N SER A 74 6.98 4.87 -21.64
CA SER A 74 7.49 4.74 -20.28
C SER A 74 8.55 5.78 -19.97
N PHE A 75 8.53 6.32 -18.75
CA PHE A 75 9.48 7.30 -18.23
C PHE A 75 9.59 8.62 -19.02
N MET A 76 8.71 8.86 -20.02
CA MET A 76 8.93 9.97 -20.97
C MET A 76 9.14 11.32 -20.31
N PHE A 77 8.41 11.67 -19.27
CA PHE A 77 8.53 12.90 -18.50
C PHE A 77 8.90 12.66 -17.03
N ASN A 78 9.43 11.48 -16.71
CA ASN A 78 9.81 11.15 -15.34
C ASN A 78 10.80 12.19 -14.79
N GLY A 79 10.55 12.72 -13.60
CA GLY A 79 11.44 13.68 -12.96
C GLY A 79 11.43 15.08 -13.57
N CYS A 80 10.44 15.40 -14.43
CA CYS A 80 10.21 16.78 -14.89
C CYS A 80 9.56 17.60 -13.77
N SER A 81 10.29 17.86 -12.71
CA SER A 81 9.77 18.41 -11.45
C SER A 81 9.17 19.81 -11.55
N SER A 82 9.57 20.60 -12.57
CA SER A 82 8.99 21.92 -12.84
C SER A 82 7.75 21.87 -13.74
N LEU A 83 7.39 20.70 -14.30
CA LEU A 83 6.24 20.55 -15.20
C LEU A 83 4.94 20.73 -14.42
N SER A 84 4.26 21.85 -14.63
CA SER A 84 3.05 22.21 -13.87
C SER A 84 1.75 21.87 -14.57
N ASN A 85 1.77 21.68 -15.89
CA ASN A 85 0.65 21.27 -16.72
C ASN A 85 1.12 20.49 -17.94
N ILE A 86 0.22 19.75 -18.54
CA ILE A 86 0.48 18.88 -19.69
C ILE A 86 -0.35 19.28 -20.92
N LYS A 87 -0.70 20.56 -21.02
CA LYS A 87 -1.34 21.10 -22.22
C LYS A 87 -0.48 20.84 -23.44
N GLY A 88 -1.12 20.38 -24.52
CA GLY A 88 -0.44 19.96 -25.74
C GLY A 88 -0.56 18.45 -25.99
N LEU A 89 -0.98 17.67 -24.98
CA LEU A 89 -1.20 16.24 -25.15
C LEU A 89 -2.66 15.88 -25.52
N GLU A 90 -3.56 16.85 -25.57
CA GLU A 90 -5.01 16.67 -25.77
C GLU A 90 -5.34 15.93 -27.07
N ASN A 91 -4.53 16.17 -28.11
CA ASN A 91 -4.75 15.62 -29.44
C ASN A 91 -3.93 14.37 -29.74
N TRP A 92 -3.14 13.89 -28.78
CA TRP A 92 -2.33 12.71 -29.01
C TRP A 92 -3.18 11.46 -29.19
N ASN A 93 -2.98 10.78 -30.32
CA ASN A 93 -3.56 9.46 -30.53
C ASN A 93 -2.64 8.41 -29.91
N VAL A 94 -2.91 8.03 -28.67
CA VAL A 94 -2.13 7.03 -27.91
C VAL A 94 -2.74 5.62 -28.01
N SER A 95 -3.61 5.36 -28.98
CA SER A 95 -4.39 4.11 -29.08
C SER A 95 -3.53 2.84 -29.27
N ASN A 96 -2.29 2.96 -29.71
CA ASN A 96 -1.32 1.87 -29.78
C ASN A 96 -0.43 1.76 -28.52
N GLY A 97 -0.57 2.71 -27.60
CA GLY A 97 0.19 2.72 -26.35
C GLY A 97 -0.12 1.50 -25.49
N ASN A 98 0.89 0.74 -25.13
CA ASN A 98 0.80 -0.40 -24.24
C ASN A 98 1.48 -0.14 -22.89
N ASN A 99 2.56 0.62 -22.90
CA ASN A 99 3.39 0.89 -21.72
C ASN A 99 3.41 2.39 -21.39
N PHE A 100 2.75 2.77 -20.28
CA PHE A 100 2.71 4.12 -19.73
C PHE A 100 3.44 4.23 -18.37
N LYS A 101 4.19 3.21 -18.03
CA LYS A 101 4.90 3.10 -16.75
C LYS A 101 5.79 4.32 -16.50
N TYR A 102 5.70 4.93 -15.28
CA TYR A 102 6.49 6.09 -14.86
C TYR A 102 6.36 7.36 -15.73
N MET A 103 5.38 7.44 -16.64
CA MET A 103 5.37 8.51 -17.66
C MET A 103 5.46 9.92 -17.09
N PHE A 104 4.78 10.22 -15.98
CA PHE A 104 4.80 11.50 -15.28
C PHE A 104 5.27 11.39 -13.83
N SER A 105 5.96 10.32 -13.50
CA SER A 105 6.45 10.11 -12.14
C SER A 105 7.42 11.23 -11.74
N TYR A 106 7.34 11.66 -10.47
CA TYR A 106 8.12 12.75 -9.91
C TYR A 106 7.97 14.11 -10.63
N CYS A 107 6.84 14.34 -11.33
CA CYS A 107 6.42 15.65 -11.79
C CYS A 107 5.82 16.42 -10.60
N SER A 108 6.66 16.89 -9.69
CA SER A 108 6.21 17.40 -8.37
C SER A 108 5.37 18.67 -8.43
N SER A 109 5.47 19.44 -9.54
CA SER A 109 4.66 20.64 -9.77
C SER A 109 3.36 20.38 -10.51
N LEU A 110 3.11 19.14 -10.98
CA LEU A 110 1.93 18.79 -11.76
C LEU A 110 0.70 18.79 -10.83
N SER A 111 -0.24 19.71 -11.07
CA SER A 111 -1.40 19.91 -10.20
C SER A 111 -2.69 19.32 -10.72
N ASP A 112 -2.82 19.20 -12.05
CA ASP A 112 -3.94 18.56 -12.73
C ASP A 112 -3.46 17.84 -14.01
N ILE A 113 -4.34 17.03 -14.57
CA ILE A 113 -4.07 16.21 -15.74
C ILE A 113 -4.99 16.54 -16.91
N LYS A 114 -5.43 17.80 -16.97
CA LYS A 114 -6.17 18.30 -18.13
C LYS A 114 -5.36 18.09 -19.40
N GLY A 115 -5.99 17.52 -20.41
CA GLY A 115 -5.32 17.12 -21.64
C GLY A 115 -5.27 15.60 -21.85
N LEU A 116 -5.55 14.80 -20.81
CA LEU A 116 -5.59 13.35 -20.92
C LEU A 116 -7.02 12.77 -21.08
N GLU A 117 -8.06 13.62 -21.00
CA GLU A 117 -9.46 13.20 -20.96
C GLU A 117 -9.89 12.40 -22.18
N ASN A 118 -9.28 12.70 -23.33
CA ASN A 118 -9.63 12.08 -24.62
C ASN A 118 -8.67 10.96 -25.04
N TRP A 119 -7.71 10.63 -24.20
CA TRP A 119 -6.78 9.55 -24.55
C TRP A 119 -7.47 8.20 -24.64
N ASN A 120 -7.30 7.52 -25.78
CA ASN A 120 -7.68 6.13 -25.91
C ASN A 120 -6.53 5.24 -25.42
N VAL A 121 -6.63 4.78 -24.18
CA VAL A 121 -5.63 3.90 -23.54
C VAL A 121 -6.07 2.42 -23.54
N SER A 122 -6.99 2.04 -24.44
CA SER A 122 -7.61 0.70 -24.43
C SER A 122 -6.61 -0.46 -24.66
N ASN A 123 -5.44 -0.19 -25.23
CA ASN A 123 -4.36 -1.16 -25.37
C ASN A 123 -3.34 -1.10 -24.22
N GLY A 124 -3.50 -0.17 -23.29
CA GLY A 124 -2.60 -0.01 -22.13
C GLY A 124 -2.63 -1.22 -21.23
N ASN A 125 -1.46 -1.77 -20.93
CA ASN A 125 -1.29 -2.89 -20.01
C ASN A 125 -0.58 -2.48 -18.73
N ASP A 126 0.43 -1.63 -18.81
CA ASP A 126 1.22 -1.18 -17.67
C ASP A 126 1.04 0.32 -17.42
N PHE A 127 0.37 0.65 -16.31
CA PHE A 127 0.16 2.00 -15.80
C PHE A 127 0.90 2.24 -14.48
N SER A 128 1.82 1.33 -14.12
CA SER A 128 2.53 1.43 -12.85
C SER A 128 3.31 2.73 -12.75
N ASP A 129 3.31 3.31 -11.55
CA ASP A 129 4.08 4.52 -11.24
C ASP A 129 3.74 5.75 -12.11
N MET A 130 2.65 5.74 -12.89
CA MET A 130 2.42 6.78 -13.90
C MET A 130 2.41 8.20 -13.33
N PHE A 131 1.87 8.40 -12.14
CA PHE A 131 1.85 9.67 -11.41
C PHE A 131 2.51 9.57 -10.03
N ASN A 132 3.39 8.58 -9.84
CA ASN A 132 4.11 8.38 -8.59
C ASN A 132 4.92 9.63 -8.23
N GLY A 133 4.84 10.09 -6.98
CA GLY A 133 5.59 11.25 -6.52
C GLY A 133 5.15 12.58 -7.13
N CYS A 134 3.84 12.73 -7.42
CA CYS A 134 3.23 13.99 -7.84
C CYS A 134 2.45 14.64 -6.67
N PRO A 135 3.11 15.22 -5.67
CA PRO A 135 2.46 15.71 -4.44
C PRO A 135 1.48 16.86 -4.69
N SER A 136 1.63 17.61 -5.78
CA SER A 136 0.71 18.71 -6.13
C SER A 136 -0.56 18.24 -6.85
N LEU A 137 -0.61 16.97 -7.31
CA LEU A 137 -1.73 16.43 -8.09
C LEU A 137 -2.96 16.31 -7.18
N SER A 138 -3.99 17.09 -7.48
CA SER A 138 -5.21 17.17 -6.68
C SER A 138 -6.48 16.84 -7.47
N ASP A 139 -6.45 16.88 -8.82
CA ASP A 139 -7.60 16.58 -9.69
C ASP A 139 -7.23 15.53 -10.74
N ILE A 140 -7.91 14.38 -10.68
CA ILE A 140 -7.73 13.25 -11.60
C ILE A 140 -9.00 12.92 -12.40
N LYS A 141 -10.00 13.82 -12.40
CA LYS A 141 -11.28 13.61 -13.13
C LYS A 141 -11.09 13.36 -14.61
N GLY A 142 -10.01 13.89 -15.20
CA GLY A 142 -9.64 13.64 -16.59
C GLY A 142 -9.47 12.17 -16.95
N LEU A 143 -9.24 11.28 -15.99
CA LEU A 143 -9.11 9.85 -16.22
C LEU A 143 -10.47 9.12 -16.32
N GLY A 144 -11.59 9.81 -16.09
CA GLY A 144 -12.92 9.19 -16.01
C GLY A 144 -13.39 8.49 -17.28
N ASN A 145 -12.87 8.90 -18.43
CA ASN A 145 -13.22 8.31 -19.72
C ASN A 145 -12.23 7.23 -20.19
N TRP A 146 -11.19 6.96 -19.43
CA TRP A 146 -10.18 5.98 -19.83
C TRP A 146 -10.75 4.55 -19.81
N ASN A 147 -10.58 3.85 -20.94
CA ASN A 147 -10.80 2.41 -20.98
C ASN A 147 -9.49 1.70 -20.57
N VAL A 148 -9.44 1.27 -19.34
CA VAL A 148 -8.28 0.53 -18.77
C VAL A 148 -8.52 -0.98 -18.70
N SER A 149 -9.45 -1.51 -19.49
CA SER A 149 -9.89 -2.92 -19.40
C SER A 149 -8.78 -3.94 -19.70
N ASN A 150 -7.72 -3.54 -20.38
CA ASN A 150 -6.54 -4.38 -20.62
C ASN A 150 -5.42 -4.15 -19.59
N GLY A 151 -5.60 -3.19 -18.69
CA GLY A 151 -4.61 -2.87 -17.64
C GLY A 151 -4.40 -4.04 -16.70
N ASN A 152 -3.15 -4.44 -16.52
CA ASN A 152 -2.75 -5.50 -15.61
C ASN A 152 -2.01 -4.94 -14.37
N ASN A 153 -1.20 -3.92 -14.56
CA ASN A 153 -0.37 -3.35 -13.50
C ASN A 153 -0.73 -1.89 -13.23
N PHE A 154 -1.27 -1.63 -12.03
CA PHE A 154 -1.62 -0.31 -11.51
C PHE A 154 -0.81 0.06 -10.27
N SER A 155 0.26 -0.69 -9.97
CA SER A 155 1.06 -0.47 -8.76
C SER A 155 1.66 0.93 -8.75
N TYR A 156 1.72 1.55 -7.57
CA TYR A 156 2.31 2.88 -7.35
C TYR A 156 1.68 4.02 -8.17
N MET A 157 0.56 3.81 -8.88
CA MET A 157 0.08 4.77 -9.89
C MET A 157 -0.11 6.19 -9.34
N PHE A 158 -0.59 6.34 -8.12
CA PHE A 158 -0.76 7.62 -7.43
C PHE A 158 0.00 7.68 -6.10
N ASN A 159 1.05 6.87 -5.95
CA ASN A 159 1.85 6.86 -4.74
C ASN A 159 2.45 8.26 -4.48
N GLY A 160 2.30 8.75 -3.25
CA GLY A 160 2.83 10.06 -2.87
C GLY A 160 2.08 11.28 -3.46
N CYS A 161 0.88 11.08 -4.03
CA CYS A 161 0.01 12.19 -4.45
C CYS A 161 -0.68 12.80 -3.21
N SER A 162 0.09 13.50 -2.39
CA SER A 162 -0.34 13.96 -1.06
C SER A 162 -1.48 14.97 -1.07
N SER A 163 -1.69 15.70 -2.19
CA SER A 163 -2.81 16.63 -2.35
C SER A 163 -4.10 15.98 -2.86
N LEU A 164 -4.06 14.69 -3.25
CA LEU A 164 -5.23 13.98 -3.76
C LEU A 164 -6.21 13.71 -2.61
N SER A 165 -7.37 14.34 -2.63
CA SER A 165 -8.37 14.27 -1.55
C SER A 165 -9.51 13.28 -1.82
N ASP A 166 -9.81 13.00 -3.08
CA ASP A 166 -10.80 12.03 -3.53
C ASP A 166 -10.33 11.34 -4.84
N ILE A 167 -11.05 10.33 -5.26
CA ILE A 167 -10.74 9.51 -6.44
C ILE A 167 -11.74 9.70 -7.58
N LYS A 168 -12.44 10.84 -7.60
CA LYS A 168 -13.36 11.13 -8.71
C LYS A 168 -12.64 11.05 -10.05
N GLY A 169 -13.26 10.35 -10.97
CA GLY A 169 -12.68 10.00 -12.26
C GLY A 169 -12.32 8.52 -12.40
N LEU A 170 -12.17 7.78 -11.29
CA LEU A 170 -11.85 6.36 -11.34
C LEU A 170 -13.08 5.43 -11.21
N GLU A 171 -14.27 5.99 -10.93
CA GLU A 171 -15.49 5.23 -10.61
C GLU A 171 -15.95 4.29 -11.72
N ASN A 172 -15.62 4.63 -12.98
CA ASN A 172 -16.06 3.87 -14.14
C ASN A 172 -14.96 2.98 -14.72
N TRP A 173 -13.81 2.92 -14.10
CA TRP A 173 -12.72 2.08 -14.59
C TRP A 173 -13.09 0.59 -14.53
N ASN A 174 -12.93 -0.09 -15.66
CA ASN A 174 -12.95 -1.55 -15.68
C ASN A 174 -11.53 -2.07 -15.41
N VAL A 175 -11.28 -2.50 -14.19
CA VAL A 175 -9.99 -3.04 -13.74
C VAL A 175 -10.00 -4.57 -13.65
N SER A 176 -10.90 -5.24 -14.35
CA SER A 176 -11.13 -6.69 -14.21
C SER A 176 -9.94 -7.56 -14.60
N ASN A 177 -8.99 -7.04 -15.39
CA ASN A 177 -7.73 -7.71 -15.70
C ASN A 177 -6.56 -7.28 -14.77
N GLY A 178 -6.81 -6.35 -13.86
CA GLY A 178 -5.81 -5.88 -12.92
C GLY A 178 -5.33 -6.98 -11.97
N ASN A 179 -4.03 -7.19 -11.91
CA ASN A 179 -3.38 -8.15 -11.04
C ASN A 179 -2.64 -7.48 -9.88
N ASN A 180 -1.99 -6.34 -10.14
CA ASN A 180 -1.17 -5.66 -9.15
C ASN A 180 -1.72 -4.25 -8.88
N PHE A 181 -2.20 -4.03 -7.64
CA PHE A 181 -2.70 -2.76 -7.12
C PHE A 181 -1.84 -2.24 -5.95
N SER A 182 -0.67 -2.86 -5.71
CA SER A 182 0.18 -2.50 -4.57
C SER A 182 0.61 -1.03 -4.62
N TYR A 183 0.63 -0.38 -3.47
CA TYR A 183 1.04 1.02 -3.30
C TYR A 183 0.22 2.04 -4.12
N MET A 184 -0.93 1.67 -4.71
CA MET A 184 -1.62 2.52 -5.69
C MET A 184 -1.95 3.91 -5.14
N PHE A 185 -2.35 4.03 -3.89
CA PHE A 185 -2.65 5.30 -3.22
C PHE A 185 -1.79 5.51 -1.95
N ASN A 186 -0.64 4.82 -1.87
CA ASN A 186 0.25 4.95 -0.73
C ASN A 186 0.70 6.42 -0.56
N GLY A 187 0.65 6.94 0.66
CA GLY A 187 1.08 8.31 0.94
C GLY A 187 0.16 9.41 0.38
N CYS A 188 -1.07 9.08 -0.04
CA CYS A 188 -2.09 10.07 -0.38
C CYS A 188 -2.67 10.67 0.92
N SER A 189 -1.90 11.54 1.56
CA SER A 189 -2.19 12.00 2.92
C SER A 189 -3.49 12.80 3.06
N SER A 190 -3.96 13.43 1.99
CA SER A 190 -5.24 14.16 1.96
C SER A 190 -6.43 13.29 1.58
N LEU A 191 -6.21 12.01 1.18
CA LEU A 191 -7.27 11.14 0.71
C LEU A 191 -8.22 10.78 1.84
N SER A 192 -9.44 11.29 1.77
CA SER A 192 -10.47 11.10 2.79
C SER A 192 -11.67 10.31 2.29
N ASN A 193 -11.82 10.14 0.96
CA ASN A 193 -12.98 9.51 0.35
C ASN A 193 -12.58 8.62 -0.82
N ILE A 194 -12.96 7.35 -0.73
CA ILE A 194 -12.73 6.32 -1.74
C ILE A 194 -14.03 5.84 -2.41
N LYS A 195 -15.10 6.61 -2.28
CA LYS A 195 -16.38 6.33 -2.93
C LYS A 195 -16.19 6.27 -4.46
N GLY A 196 -16.72 5.23 -5.07
CA GLY A 196 -16.54 4.92 -6.50
C GLY A 196 -15.80 3.59 -6.70
N LEU A 197 -14.94 3.19 -5.74
CA LEU A 197 -14.28 1.89 -5.82
C LEU A 197 -15.23 0.70 -5.67
N GLU A 198 -16.46 0.89 -5.17
CA GLU A 198 -17.48 -0.15 -5.06
C GLU A 198 -17.85 -0.77 -6.42
N LYS A 199 -17.53 -0.08 -7.52
CA LYS A 199 -17.78 -0.57 -8.87
C LYS A 199 -16.63 -1.38 -9.47
N TRP A 200 -15.48 -1.35 -8.83
CA TRP A 200 -14.30 -2.04 -9.35
C TRP A 200 -14.42 -3.56 -9.21
N ASN A 201 -14.21 -4.26 -10.31
CA ASN A 201 -14.01 -5.70 -10.29
C ASN A 201 -12.52 -5.99 -10.12
N VAL A 202 -12.11 -6.33 -8.90
CA VAL A 202 -10.71 -6.65 -8.55
C VAL A 202 -10.47 -8.16 -8.42
N SER A 203 -11.34 -8.99 -9.00
CA SER A 203 -11.33 -10.45 -8.81
C SER A 203 -10.05 -11.14 -9.30
N ASN A 204 -9.29 -10.52 -10.19
CA ASN A 204 -7.99 -11.03 -10.62
C ASN A 204 -6.81 -10.45 -9.80
N GLY A 205 -7.09 -9.55 -8.87
CA GLY A 205 -6.06 -8.94 -8.03
C GLY A 205 -5.36 -9.94 -7.14
N ASN A 206 -4.03 -9.95 -7.21
CA ASN A 206 -3.17 -10.82 -6.41
C ASN A 206 -2.41 -10.04 -5.32
N ASN A 207 -1.97 -8.84 -5.65
CA ASN A 207 -1.20 -7.99 -4.75
C ASN A 207 -1.92 -6.68 -4.47
N PHE A 208 -2.29 -6.49 -3.19
CA PHE A 208 -2.92 -5.29 -2.67
C PHE A 208 -2.07 -4.60 -1.58
N GLY A 209 -0.84 -5.08 -1.36
CA GLY A 209 0.03 -4.57 -0.31
C GLY A 209 0.23 -3.05 -0.40
N ASN A 210 0.18 -2.38 0.74
CA ASN A 210 0.40 -0.93 0.85
C ASN A 210 -0.60 -0.03 0.10
N MET A 211 -1.75 -0.56 -0.36
CA MET A 211 -2.63 0.18 -1.27
C MET A 211 -3.07 1.55 -0.73
N PHE A 212 -3.41 1.64 0.55
CA PHE A 212 -3.77 2.88 1.24
C PHE A 212 -2.84 3.20 2.41
N ASN A 213 -1.62 2.66 2.40
CA ASN A 213 -0.63 2.94 3.43
C ASN A 213 -0.34 4.44 3.50
N GLY A 214 -0.31 5.00 4.71
CA GLY A 214 -0.04 6.43 4.89
C GLY A 214 -1.14 7.36 4.36
N CYS A 215 -2.43 6.94 4.47
CA CYS A 215 -3.59 7.77 4.20
C CYS A 215 -4.27 8.20 5.53
N PRO A 216 -3.67 9.10 6.32
CA PRO A 216 -4.16 9.44 7.66
C PRO A 216 -5.53 10.11 7.67
N SER A 217 -5.97 10.69 6.55
CA SER A 217 -7.29 11.34 6.43
C SER A 217 -8.42 10.38 6.08
N LEU A 218 -8.14 9.10 5.80
CA LEU A 218 -9.15 8.10 5.44
C LEU A 218 -9.99 7.74 6.66
N LEU A 219 -11.32 7.98 6.58
CA LEU A 219 -12.22 7.85 7.71
C LEU A 219 -12.95 6.51 7.77
N ASP A 220 -13.35 5.98 6.62
CA ASP A 220 -14.10 4.74 6.49
C ASP A 220 -13.80 4.01 5.17
N LEU A 221 -14.27 2.78 5.06
CA LEU A 221 -14.01 1.90 3.93
C LEU A 221 -15.26 1.65 3.07
N ARG A 222 -16.24 2.56 3.12
CA ARG A 222 -17.40 2.48 2.22
C ARG A 222 -16.93 2.58 0.78
N GLY A 223 -17.35 1.62 -0.02
CA GLY A 223 -16.89 1.44 -1.39
C GLY A 223 -16.06 0.17 -1.61
N LEU A 224 -15.66 -0.52 -0.54
CA LEU A 224 -14.90 -1.76 -0.66
C LEU A 224 -15.72 -3.02 -0.31
N GLU A 225 -16.98 -2.85 0.12
CA GLU A 225 -17.84 -3.94 0.61
C GLU A 225 -18.07 -5.05 -0.42
N ASN A 226 -18.05 -4.67 -1.70
CA ASN A 226 -18.35 -5.58 -2.81
C ASN A 226 -17.10 -6.11 -3.52
N TRP A 227 -15.92 -5.77 -3.03
CA TRP A 227 -14.70 -6.27 -3.65
C TRP A 227 -14.54 -7.78 -3.49
N ASN A 228 -14.37 -8.47 -4.61
CA ASN A 228 -13.94 -9.85 -4.61
C ASN A 228 -12.41 -9.89 -4.60
N VAL A 229 -11.83 -10.14 -3.43
CA VAL A 229 -10.37 -10.24 -3.23
C VAL A 229 -9.91 -11.69 -3.09
N SER A 230 -10.69 -12.65 -3.58
CA SER A 230 -10.45 -14.08 -3.37
C SER A 230 -9.14 -14.61 -3.96
N ASN A 231 -8.53 -13.91 -4.90
CA ASN A 231 -7.20 -14.22 -5.44
C ASN A 231 -6.06 -13.48 -4.73
N GLY A 232 -6.38 -12.55 -3.83
CA GLY A 232 -5.40 -11.76 -3.09
C GLY A 232 -4.52 -12.62 -2.19
N LYS A 233 -3.21 -12.44 -2.29
CA LYS A 233 -2.22 -13.10 -1.46
C LYS A 233 -1.51 -12.16 -0.49
N ASP A 234 -1.30 -10.93 -0.91
CA ASP A 234 -0.61 -9.93 -0.12
C ASP A 234 -1.54 -8.76 0.21
N PHE A 235 -1.82 -8.59 1.50
CA PHE A 235 -2.59 -7.51 2.10
C PHE A 235 -1.74 -6.71 3.11
N SER A 236 -0.41 -6.89 3.06
CA SER A 236 0.49 -6.22 4.00
C SER A 236 0.40 -4.71 3.89
N PHE A 237 0.49 -4.02 5.03
CA PHE A 237 0.45 -2.55 5.12
C PHE A 237 -0.79 -1.90 4.48
N PHE A 238 -1.85 -2.63 4.18
CA PHE A 238 -2.96 -2.13 3.34
C PHE A 238 -3.53 -0.81 3.86
N TYR A 239 -3.74 -0.67 5.17
CA TYR A 239 -4.21 0.54 5.87
C TYR A 239 -3.22 1.04 6.91
N ASN A 240 -1.94 0.70 6.80
CA ASN A 240 -0.94 1.14 7.74
C ASN A 240 -0.91 2.67 7.82
N GLY A 241 -0.96 3.22 9.03
CA GLY A 241 -0.94 4.66 9.24
C GLY A 241 -2.21 5.42 8.85
N CYS A 242 -3.34 4.72 8.67
CA CYS A 242 -4.66 5.35 8.49
C CYS A 242 -5.19 5.83 9.85
N LEU A 243 -4.64 6.94 10.35
CA LEU A 243 -4.82 7.40 11.73
C LEU A 243 -6.28 7.68 12.09
N SER A 244 -7.08 8.15 11.12
CA SER A 244 -8.48 8.54 11.31
C SER A 244 -9.47 7.42 11.02
N LEU A 245 -9.02 6.21 10.67
CA LEU A 245 -9.89 5.08 10.33
C LEU A 245 -10.70 4.64 11.56
N LEU A 246 -12.02 4.79 11.49
CA LEU A 246 -12.94 4.52 12.60
C LEU A 246 -13.62 3.16 12.49
N ASP A 247 -13.86 2.67 11.26
CA ASP A 247 -14.73 1.53 10.98
C ASP A 247 -14.18 0.71 9.81
N ILE A 248 -14.14 -0.60 9.99
CA ILE A 248 -13.69 -1.57 8.99
C ILE A 248 -14.78 -2.57 8.58
N LYS A 249 -16.06 -2.29 8.91
CA LYS A 249 -17.19 -3.16 8.54
C LYS A 249 -17.32 -3.40 7.04
N GLY A 250 -16.87 -2.45 6.20
CA GLY A 250 -16.77 -2.62 4.75
C GLY A 250 -15.96 -3.83 4.30
N LEU A 251 -15.12 -4.40 5.16
CA LEU A 251 -14.32 -5.58 4.86
C LEU A 251 -15.00 -6.91 5.19
N GLY A 252 -16.20 -6.87 5.79
CA GLY A 252 -16.87 -8.07 6.35
C GLY A 252 -17.21 -9.14 5.32
N ASN A 253 -17.37 -8.77 4.05
CA ASN A 253 -17.68 -9.69 2.96
C ASN A 253 -16.43 -10.17 2.17
N TRP A 254 -15.25 -9.71 2.56
CA TRP A 254 -14.04 -10.10 1.83
C TRP A 254 -13.71 -11.57 2.01
N ASN A 255 -13.53 -12.28 0.90
CA ASN A 255 -12.95 -13.61 0.90
C ASN A 255 -11.42 -13.48 0.83
N VAL A 256 -10.75 -13.61 1.95
CA VAL A 256 -9.29 -13.55 2.07
C VAL A 256 -8.64 -14.92 2.18
N SER A 257 -9.33 -15.99 1.76
CA SER A 257 -8.90 -17.38 1.96
C SER A 257 -7.57 -17.75 1.30
N ASN A 258 -7.12 -16.99 0.29
CA ASN A 258 -5.80 -17.15 -0.32
C ASN A 258 -4.74 -16.18 0.26
N GLY A 259 -5.14 -15.32 1.19
CA GLY A 259 -4.24 -14.37 1.84
C GLY A 259 -3.16 -15.08 2.64
N ASN A 260 -1.91 -14.71 2.38
CA ASN A 260 -0.74 -15.25 3.09
C ASN A 260 -0.09 -14.19 4.00
N ASN A 261 -0.05 -12.95 3.57
CA ASN A 261 0.61 -11.86 4.28
C ASN A 261 -0.39 -10.78 4.69
N PHE A 262 -0.62 -10.65 6.00
CA PHE A 262 -1.46 -9.64 6.63
C PHE A 262 -0.67 -8.70 7.54
N SER A 263 0.68 -8.72 7.42
CA SER A 263 1.53 -7.92 8.30
C SER A 263 1.26 -6.42 8.15
N TYR A 264 1.29 -5.70 9.26
CA TYR A 264 1.07 -4.24 9.31
C TYR A 264 -0.29 -3.76 8.77
N MET A 265 -1.27 -4.64 8.50
CA MET A 265 -2.47 -4.28 7.75
C MET A 265 -3.23 -3.08 8.33
N PHE A 266 -3.34 -2.99 9.65
CA PHE A 266 -3.98 -1.89 10.38
C PHE A 266 -3.01 -1.21 11.36
N ASN A 267 -1.70 -1.36 11.14
CA ASN A 267 -0.70 -0.75 12.03
C ASN A 267 -0.89 0.76 12.13
N GLY A 268 -0.92 1.29 13.33
CA GLY A 268 -1.06 2.72 13.57
C GLY A 268 -2.46 3.31 13.27
N CYS A 269 -3.49 2.47 13.14
CA CYS A 269 -4.88 2.94 13.04
C CYS A 269 -5.37 3.41 14.42
N LEU A 270 -4.94 4.60 14.84
CA LEU A 270 -5.12 5.07 16.21
C LEU A 270 -6.59 5.19 16.63
N SER A 271 -7.49 5.50 15.69
CA SER A 271 -8.92 5.71 15.94
C SER A 271 -9.76 4.43 15.86
N LEU A 272 -9.17 3.31 15.43
CA LEU A 272 -9.87 2.02 15.29
C LEU A 272 -10.22 1.47 16.67
N SER A 273 -11.50 1.43 17.00
CA SER A 273 -11.99 1.05 18.34
C SER A 273 -12.48 -0.40 18.44
N ASP A 274 -12.93 -0.98 17.33
CA ASP A 274 -13.34 -2.38 17.23
C ASP A 274 -12.97 -2.96 15.86
N ILE A 275 -13.08 -4.28 15.72
CA ILE A 275 -12.71 -5.01 14.52
C ILE A 275 -13.89 -5.76 13.90
N LYS A 276 -15.10 -5.26 14.13
CA LYS A 276 -16.31 -5.79 13.47
C LYS A 276 -16.15 -5.75 11.96
N GLY A 277 -16.46 -6.87 11.32
CA GLY A 277 -16.22 -7.10 9.90
C GLY A 277 -15.15 -8.15 9.64
N LEU A 278 -14.28 -8.45 10.60
CA LEU A 278 -13.25 -9.48 10.43
C LEU A 278 -13.68 -10.86 10.93
N GLU A 279 -14.84 -10.98 11.58
CA GLU A 279 -15.34 -12.22 12.20
C GLU A 279 -15.58 -13.36 11.20
N ASN A 280 -15.82 -13.02 9.92
CA ASN A 280 -16.08 -14.00 8.86
C ASN A 280 -14.85 -14.30 7.98
N TRP A 281 -13.71 -13.68 8.28
CA TRP A 281 -12.53 -13.91 7.47
C TRP A 281 -11.97 -15.32 7.62
N ASN A 282 -11.77 -16.00 6.50
CA ASN A 282 -11.00 -17.22 6.45
C ASN A 282 -9.52 -16.87 6.23
N VAL A 283 -8.74 -16.92 7.29
CA VAL A 283 -7.29 -16.62 7.25
C VAL A 283 -6.44 -17.89 7.30
N SER A 284 -6.99 -19.04 6.93
CA SER A 284 -6.35 -20.35 7.09
C SER A 284 -5.04 -20.52 6.33
N ASN A 285 -4.79 -19.73 5.29
CA ASN A 285 -3.52 -19.67 4.56
C ASN A 285 -2.57 -18.57 5.07
N GLY A 286 -2.99 -17.77 6.04
CA GLY A 286 -2.20 -16.70 6.62
C GLY A 286 -0.96 -17.24 7.33
N ASN A 287 0.19 -16.72 6.95
CA ASN A 287 1.49 -17.05 7.56
C ASN A 287 2.04 -15.90 8.41
N ASN A 288 1.89 -14.67 7.93
CA ASN A 288 2.45 -13.50 8.60
C ASN A 288 1.34 -12.55 9.06
N PHE A 289 1.20 -12.42 10.39
CA PHE A 289 0.28 -11.50 11.08
C PHE A 289 1.02 -10.44 11.90
N SER A 290 2.35 -10.32 11.71
CA SER A 290 3.17 -9.39 12.49
C SER A 290 2.67 -7.95 12.34
N TYR A 291 2.67 -7.20 13.45
CA TYR A 291 2.26 -5.80 13.51
C TYR A 291 0.82 -5.50 13.05
N MET A 292 -0.04 -6.51 12.85
CA MET A 292 -1.34 -6.33 12.18
C MET A 292 -2.19 -5.22 12.82
N PHE A 293 -2.23 -5.13 14.14
CA PHE A 293 -2.95 -4.11 14.90
C PHE A 293 -2.01 -3.28 15.81
N ASN A 294 -0.71 -3.29 15.51
CA ASN A 294 0.26 -2.54 16.30
C ASN A 294 -0.13 -1.05 16.37
N GLY A 295 -0.11 -0.49 17.57
CA GLY A 295 -0.43 0.92 17.79
C GLY A 295 -1.91 1.29 17.60
N CYS A 296 -2.83 0.34 17.50
CA CYS A 296 -4.28 0.62 17.52
C CYS A 296 -4.70 0.99 18.95
N SER A 297 -4.34 2.20 19.39
CA SER A 297 -4.47 2.61 20.78
C SER A 297 -5.91 2.69 21.29
N SER A 298 -6.89 2.88 20.40
CA SER A 298 -8.32 2.89 20.74
C SER A 298 -8.98 1.51 20.73
N LEU A 299 -8.28 0.46 20.24
CA LEU A 299 -8.83 -0.90 20.15
C LEU A 299 -9.07 -1.44 21.55
N SER A 300 -10.34 -1.66 21.90
CA SER A 300 -10.75 -2.05 23.26
C SER A 300 -11.06 -3.53 23.42
N ASP A 301 -11.50 -4.20 22.35
CA ASP A 301 -11.73 -5.64 22.31
C ASP A 301 -11.40 -6.23 20.93
N ILE A 302 -11.30 -7.55 20.89
CA ILE A 302 -10.92 -8.31 19.70
C ILE A 302 -11.97 -9.35 19.34
N LYS A 303 -13.24 -9.10 19.69
CA LYS A 303 -14.35 -9.97 19.30
C LYS A 303 -14.40 -10.12 17.78
N GLY A 304 -14.58 -11.36 17.33
CA GLY A 304 -14.54 -11.74 15.92
C GLY A 304 -13.30 -12.54 15.55
N LEU A 305 -12.21 -12.41 16.30
CA LEU A 305 -10.99 -13.21 16.03
C LEU A 305 -11.10 -14.65 16.55
N GLU A 306 -12.07 -14.97 17.40
CA GLU A 306 -12.29 -16.32 17.95
C GLU A 306 -12.55 -17.38 16.88
N ASN A 307 -13.02 -16.95 15.69
CA ASN A 307 -13.32 -17.84 14.57
C ASN A 307 -12.14 -18.01 13.59
N TRP A 308 -11.06 -17.26 13.79
CA TRP A 308 -9.94 -17.33 12.87
C TRP A 308 -9.17 -18.65 12.99
N ASN A 309 -8.98 -19.31 11.86
CA ASN A 309 -8.04 -20.43 11.78
C ASN A 309 -6.64 -19.87 11.41
N VAL A 310 -5.78 -19.79 12.42
CA VAL A 310 -4.40 -19.28 12.26
C VAL A 310 -3.38 -20.43 12.29
N SER A 311 -3.80 -21.66 11.97
CA SER A 311 -2.95 -22.85 12.09
C SER A 311 -1.69 -22.85 11.21
N ASN A 312 -1.66 -22.04 10.14
CA ASN A 312 -0.48 -21.82 9.31
C ASN A 312 0.33 -20.57 9.70
N GLY A 313 -0.13 -19.83 10.72
CA GLY A 313 0.55 -18.64 11.21
C GLY A 313 1.91 -18.97 11.81
N ASN A 314 2.93 -18.27 11.33
CA ASN A 314 4.31 -18.40 11.81
C ASN A 314 4.78 -17.18 12.60
N ASN A 315 4.41 -15.98 12.13
CA ASN A 315 4.84 -14.74 12.76
C ASN A 315 3.65 -13.94 13.30
N PHE A 316 3.61 -13.76 14.63
CA PHE A 316 2.63 -12.98 15.38
C PHE A 316 3.28 -11.81 16.14
N SER A 317 4.56 -11.51 15.86
CA SER A 317 5.30 -10.48 16.57
C SER A 317 4.61 -9.11 16.45
N TYR A 318 4.60 -8.35 17.55
CA TYR A 318 4.01 -7.02 17.64
C TYR A 318 2.50 -6.95 17.29
N MET A 319 1.77 -8.07 17.15
CA MET A 319 0.42 -8.06 16.56
C MET A 319 -0.53 -7.09 17.26
N PHE A 320 -0.48 -6.98 18.57
CA PHE A 320 -1.29 -6.05 19.38
C PHE A 320 -0.44 -5.08 20.21
N ASN A 321 0.86 -4.91 19.86
CA ASN A 321 1.73 -4.00 20.58
C ASN A 321 1.14 -2.59 20.61
N GLY A 322 1.12 -1.95 21.77
CA GLY A 322 0.61 -0.60 21.92
C GLY A 322 -0.91 -0.44 21.79
N CYS A 323 -1.68 -1.53 21.81
CA CYS A 323 -3.14 -1.48 21.94
C CYS A 323 -3.51 -1.12 23.38
N SER A 324 -3.28 0.14 23.76
CA SER A 324 -3.36 0.59 25.15
C SER A 324 -4.73 0.47 25.79
N SER A 325 -5.82 0.49 24.99
CA SER A 325 -7.20 0.33 25.46
C SER A 325 -7.65 -1.15 25.52
N LEU A 326 -6.86 -2.10 25.00
CA LEU A 326 -7.22 -3.51 24.98
C LEU A 326 -7.26 -4.08 26.38
N SER A 327 -8.44 -4.45 26.86
CA SER A 327 -8.66 -4.92 28.21
C SER A 327 -8.87 -6.42 28.34
N ASP A 328 -9.23 -7.11 27.22
CA ASP A 328 -9.60 -8.51 27.18
C ASP A 328 -9.10 -9.15 25.88
N ILE A 329 -8.61 -10.37 25.97
CA ILE A 329 -8.14 -11.18 24.83
C ILE A 329 -8.91 -12.51 24.71
N LYS A 330 -10.13 -12.55 25.26
CA LYS A 330 -11.02 -13.69 25.08
C LYS A 330 -11.27 -13.96 23.59
N GLY A 331 -11.36 -15.24 23.26
CA GLY A 331 -11.49 -15.71 21.87
C GLY A 331 -10.17 -16.26 21.33
N LEU A 332 -9.02 -15.75 21.78
CA LEU A 332 -7.73 -16.28 21.35
C LEU A 332 -7.46 -17.71 21.85
N GLU A 333 -8.19 -18.21 22.86
CA GLU A 333 -8.08 -19.59 23.33
C GLU A 333 -8.45 -20.63 22.26
N ASN A 334 -9.14 -20.21 21.20
CA ASN A 334 -9.50 -21.07 20.08
C ASN A 334 -8.41 -21.13 18.99
N TRP A 335 -7.43 -20.27 19.07
CA TRP A 335 -6.37 -20.24 18.07
C TRP A 335 -5.42 -21.44 18.20
N ASN A 336 -5.23 -22.14 17.08
CA ASN A 336 -4.14 -23.09 16.96
C ASN A 336 -2.87 -22.36 16.49
N VAL A 337 -1.97 -22.07 17.41
CA VAL A 337 -0.70 -21.38 17.14
C VAL A 337 0.49 -22.34 17.13
N SER A 338 0.25 -23.64 16.93
CA SER A 338 1.30 -24.67 17.02
C SER A 338 2.43 -24.52 16.00
N ASN A 339 2.21 -23.79 14.91
CA ASN A 339 3.26 -23.42 13.93
C ASN A 339 3.89 -22.05 14.18
N GLY A 340 3.43 -21.31 15.18
CA GLY A 340 3.96 -20.02 15.54
C GLY A 340 5.40 -20.10 16.03
N ASN A 341 6.25 -19.27 15.45
CA ASN A 341 7.67 -19.18 15.79
C ASN A 341 8.00 -17.89 16.55
N ASP A 342 7.44 -16.77 16.13
CA ASP A 342 7.75 -15.45 16.69
C ASP A 342 6.49 -14.84 17.32
N PHE A 343 6.53 -14.63 18.64
CA PHE A 343 5.51 -13.98 19.47
C PHE A 343 6.05 -12.74 20.19
N SER A 344 7.27 -12.30 19.81
CA SER A 344 7.93 -11.17 20.45
C SER A 344 7.06 -9.91 20.39
N TYR A 345 7.06 -9.15 21.48
CA TYR A 345 6.32 -7.88 21.59
C TYR A 345 4.80 -7.97 21.40
N MET A 346 4.19 -9.17 21.30
CA MET A 346 2.83 -9.35 20.83
C MET A 346 1.79 -8.50 21.57
N PHE A 347 1.92 -8.35 22.88
CA PHE A 347 1.03 -7.55 23.73
C PHE A 347 1.76 -6.44 24.46
N LYS A 348 2.99 -6.10 24.05
CA LYS A 348 3.77 -5.02 24.70
C LYS A 348 2.95 -3.73 24.73
N GLY A 349 2.91 -3.07 25.91
CA GLY A 349 2.21 -1.80 26.06
C GLY A 349 0.69 -1.87 26.00
N CYS A 350 0.08 -3.04 26.15
CA CYS A 350 -1.36 -3.18 26.37
C CYS A 350 -1.70 -2.78 27.80
N LEU A 351 -1.77 -1.45 28.02
CA LEU A 351 -1.82 -0.88 29.37
C LEU A 351 -3.07 -1.29 30.14
N SER A 352 -4.19 -1.54 29.46
CA SER A 352 -5.50 -1.90 30.05
C SER A 352 -5.72 -3.40 30.20
N LEU A 353 -4.80 -4.25 29.73
CA LEU A 353 -4.95 -5.71 29.76
C LEU A 353 -4.94 -6.22 31.20
N LEU A 354 -6.03 -6.91 31.60
CA LEU A 354 -6.26 -7.29 32.98
C LEU A 354 -5.75 -8.71 33.31
N ASP A 355 -5.87 -9.64 32.37
CA ASP A 355 -5.45 -11.03 32.50
C ASP A 355 -5.15 -11.66 31.13
N LEU A 356 -4.66 -12.90 31.15
CA LEU A 356 -4.27 -13.66 29.96
C LEU A 356 -5.19 -14.85 29.70
N ARG A 357 -6.41 -14.83 30.24
CA ARG A 357 -7.43 -15.81 29.88
C ARG A 357 -7.74 -15.65 28.37
N GLY A 358 -7.46 -16.63 27.62
CA GLY A 358 -7.45 -16.61 26.15
C GLY A 358 -6.20 -17.28 25.62
N LEU A 359 -5.18 -17.47 26.44
CA LEU A 359 -3.95 -18.16 26.05
C LEU A 359 -3.84 -19.58 26.63
N GLU A 360 -4.83 -20.03 27.43
CA GLU A 360 -4.75 -21.29 28.19
C GLU A 360 -4.61 -22.54 27.32
N LYS A 361 -5.03 -22.47 26.04
CA LYS A 361 -4.98 -23.63 25.13
C LYS A 361 -3.84 -23.54 24.12
N TRP A 362 -3.06 -22.46 24.13
CA TRP A 362 -2.00 -22.29 23.14
C TRP A 362 -0.91 -23.37 23.28
N ASN A 363 -0.57 -24.00 22.17
CA ASN A 363 0.63 -24.82 22.06
C ASN A 363 1.77 -23.97 21.53
N LEU A 364 2.74 -23.67 22.39
CA LEU A 364 3.87 -22.79 22.10
C LEU A 364 5.18 -23.58 21.86
N SER A 365 5.08 -24.90 21.64
CA SER A 365 6.26 -25.76 21.56
C SER A 365 7.20 -25.45 20.40
N ASN A 366 6.74 -24.79 19.35
CA ASN A 366 7.56 -24.32 18.23
C ASN A 366 7.96 -22.85 18.34
N GLY A 367 7.49 -22.13 19.36
CA GLY A 367 7.83 -20.75 19.60
C GLY A 367 9.32 -20.60 19.91
N ASN A 368 9.98 -19.68 19.24
CA ASN A 368 11.40 -19.38 19.39
C ASN A 368 11.64 -18.06 20.11
N ASP A 369 10.83 -17.04 19.78
CA ASP A 369 10.98 -15.69 20.33
C ASP A 369 9.73 -15.25 21.08
N PHE A 370 9.92 -14.93 22.37
CA PHE A 370 8.91 -14.43 23.30
C PHE A 370 9.36 -13.13 23.97
N GLY A 371 10.44 -12.51 23.46
CA GLY A 371 11.00 -11.28 24.03
C GLY A 371 9.94 -10.19 24.13
N ASP A 372 9.93 -9.48 25.26
CA ASP A 372 9.01 -8.35 25.51
C ASP A 372 7.50 -8.63 25.37
N ILE A 373 7.06 -9.86 25.28
CA ILE A 373 5.66 -10.23 24.90
C ILE A 373 4.59 -9.52 25.74
N LEU A 374 4.85 -9.24 27.02
CA LEU A 374 3.96 -8.57 27.97
C LEU A 374 4.61 -7.31 28.59
N ASN A 375 5.70 -6.84 28.02
CA ASN A 375 6.41 -5.67 28.55
C ASN A 375 5.47 -4.46 28.60
N GLY A 376 5.38 -3.81 29.75
CA GLY A 376 4.57 -2.61 29.93
C GLY A 376 3.06 -2.85 30.06
N CYS A 377 2.59 -4.09 30.23
CA CYS A 377 1.18 -4.38 30.58
C CYS A 377 0.91 -4.01 32.04
N SER A 378 0.76 -2.71 32.32
CA SER A 378 0.74 -2.18 33.68
C SER A 378 -0.47 -2.57 34.51
N SER A 379 -1.61 -2.90 33.89
CA SER A 379 -2.84 -3.37 34.58
C SER A 379 -2.89 -4.87 34.77
N LEU A 380 -1.94 -5.63 34.22
CA LEU A 380 -1.95 -7.09 34.30
C LEU A 380 -1.72 -7.53 35.75
N SER A 381 -2.72 -8.17 36.34
CA SER A 381 -2.70 -8.58 37.76
C SER A 381 -2.19 -10.00 37.99
N ASN A 382 -2.24 -10.86 36.99
CA ASN A 382 -1.75 -12.23 37.04
C ASN A 382 -1.42 -12.76 35.63
N ILE A 383 -0.67 -13.82 35.60
CA ILE A 383 -0.23 -14.48 34.36
C ILE A 383 -0.94 -15.82 34.11
N LYS A 384 -2.13 -16.00 34.70
CA LYS A 384 -2.97 -17.17 34.37
C LYS A 384 -3.23 -17.18 32.86
N GLY A 385 -3.10 -18.36 32.26
CA GLY A 385 -3.13 -18.51 30.79
C GLY A 385 -1.76 -18.88 30.22
N LEU A 386 -0.68 -18.43 30.82
CA LEU A 386 0.67 -18.88 30.44
C LEU A 386 1.21 -20.01 31.32
N GLU A 387 0.48 -20.41 32.35
CA GLU A 387 0.89 -21.48 33.24
C GLU A 387 1.10 -22.81 32.48
N ARG A 388 2.18 -23.54 32.81
CA ARG A 388 2.47 -24.89 32.29
C ARG A 388 2.62 -24.97 30.77
N ARG A 389 3.14 -23.93 30.12
CA ARG A 389 3.39 -23.98 28.68
C ARG A 389 4.68 -24.71 28.38
N ASN A 390 4.64 -25.54 27.33
CA ASN A 390 5.85 -26.07 26.75
C ASN A 390 6.42 -24.99 25.80
N VAL A 391 7.55 -24.42 26.19
CA VAL A 391 8.31 -23.41 25.42
C VAL A 391 9.75 -23.89 25.21
N SER A 392 9.93 -25.20 25.11
CA SER A 392 11.26 -25.84 25.06
C SER A 392 12.15 -25.39 23.88
N ASN A 393 11.57 -24.87 22.81
CA ASN A 393 12.32 -24.32 21.66
C ASN A 393 12.57 -22.81 21.77
N GLY A 394 12.11 -22.17 22.84
CA GLY A 394 12.29 -20.72 23.02
C GLY A 394 13.75 -20.37 23.26
N ASN A 395 14.26 -19.40 22.52
CA ASN A 395 15.62 -18.87 22.64
C ASN A 395 15.66 -17.46 23.23
N ASP A 396 14.56 -16.70 23.10
CA ASP A 396 14.48 -15.35 23.68
C ASP A 396 13.25 -15.23 24.61
N PHE A 397 13.53 -14.90 25.85
CA PHE A 397 12.56 -14.62 26.91
C PHE A 397 12.89 -13.29 27.61
N SER A 398 13.66 -12.41 26.97
CA SER A 398 14.05 -11.13 27.53
C SER A 398 12.84 -10.25 27.82
N ASP A 399 12.86 -9.55 28.94
CA ASP A 399 11.90 -8.51 29.33
C ASP A 399 10.41 -8.89 29.24
N ILE A 400 10.05 -10.19 29.28
CA ILE A 400 8.67 -10.70 29.11
C ILE A 400 7.65 -9.89 29.90
N ILE A 401 7.94 -9.56 31.16
CA ILE A 401 7.04 -8.88 32.10
C ILE A 401 7.65 -7.58 32.65
N TYR A 402 8.63 -7.00 31.95
CA TYR A 402 9.24 -5.76 32.37
C TYR A 402 8.17 -4.66 32.53
N ARG A 403 8.20 -3.93 33.65
CA ARG A 403 7.19 -2.93 34.03
C ARG A 403 5.76 -3.47 34.21
N GLY A 404 5.58 -4.74 34.56
CA GLY A 404 4.31 -5.32 35.04
C GLY A 404 3.98 -4.84 36.45
N LEU A 405 3.52 -3.59 36.60
CA LEU A 405 3.40 -2.90 37.91
C LEU A 405 2.31 -3.50 38.80
N SER A 406 1.32 -4.19 38.27
CA SER A 406 0.18 -4.74 39.00
C SER A 406 0.30 -6.24 39.26
N LEU A 407 1.39 -6.88 38.84
CA LEU A 407 1.58 -8.32 39.06
C LEU A 407 1.78 -8.64 40.53
N LEU A 408 0.92 -9.50 41.05
CA LEU A 408 0.91 -9.94 42.43
C LEU A 408 1.65 -11.28 42.62
N ASP A 409 1.80 -12.06 41.58
CA ASP A 409 2.26 -13.44 41.66
C ASP A 409 2.84 -13.94 40.32
N LEU A 410 3.94 -14.66 40.36
CA LEU A 410 4.63 -15.26 39.21
C LEU A 410 4.53 -16.81 39.22
N LYS A 411 3.62 -17.38 40.01
CA LYS A 411 3.50 -18.85 40.19
C LYS A 411 3.34 -19.63 38.86
N GLY A 412 2.85 -18.99 37.83
CA GLY A 412 2.69 -19.59 36.50
C GLY A 412 3.99 -19.90 35.78
N LEU A 413 5.01 -19.03 35.91
CA LEU A 413 6.31 -19.19 35.23
C LEU A 413 7.14 -20.34 35.75
N GLN A 414 6.99 -20.75 37.00
CA GLN A 414 7.74 -21.86 37.61
C GLN A 414 7.61 -23.21 36.89
N LYS A 415 6.67 -23.32 35.99
CA LYS A 415 6.36 -24.55 35.26
C LYS A 415 6.69 -24.47 33.78
N TRP A 416 7.33 -23.40 33.33
CA TRP A 416 7.87 -23.35 31.99
C TRP A 416 9.07 -24.29 31.91
N ASN A 417 9.01 -25.23 30.99
CA ASN A 417 10.08 -26.18 30.78
C ASN A 417 11.13 -25.51 29.88
N LEU A 418 11.99 -24.70 30.49
CA LEU A 418 13.18 -24.11 29.85
C LEU A 418 14.19 -25.27 29.73
N SER A 419 14.72 -25.53 28.54
CA SER A 419 15.83 -26.48 28.38
C SER A 419 17.02 -26.02 29.23
N GLU A 420 17.70 -26.96 29.92
CA GLU A 420 18.85 -26.73 30.79
C GLU A 420 20.08 -26.15 30.05
N GLN A 421 19.91 -25.21 29.15
CA GLN A 421 21.03 -24.51 28.49
C GLN A 421 20.89 -23.02 28.71
N GLN A 422 21.13 -22.59 29.96
CA GLN A 422 21.71 -21.28 30.29
C GLN A 422 22.36 -21.35 31.68
#